data_1b7671f882bd898a19e0e0e155b9b62a
#
_entry.id   1b7671f882bd898a19e0e0e155b9b62a
#
_cell.length_a   1.000
_cell.length_b   1.000
_cell.length_c   1.000
_cell.angle_alpha   90.00
_cell.angle_beta   90.00
_cell.angle_gamma   90.00
#
_symmetry.space_group_name_H-M   'P 1'
#
loop_
_entity.id
_entity.type
_entity.pdbx_description
1 polymer ?
#
loop_
_entity_poly.entity_id
_entity_poly.type
_entity_poly.pdbx_seq_one_letter_code
_entity_poly.pdbx_strand_id
1 'polypeptide(L)'
;IGMGVYGLIETIRKEKAASTGLAGGIVALSIILVPLNMANGGWKIHSRAGNYIPFDYSYNVLQSLDKDAIVFTYGDNDTFPLWYMQDVAGIRRDVRVVNLSLGQTGWYIDQLKNREPWGAKKLPLSFTDESLQVDESDPKALSPEYGEAQEVTIPVRPEIMKKYTDNPGYIQAAAMRFLFTGSGEPQKNGSGKDVYFIGNQHKLVKDIVQQTRFERPVYFSAGGNENYCGLDDYLRWEGLALRVCPVPQRQMGTQTDIFDNKIMDQCLLNPLPDDEVHTEPHYGFKFRNLDNMNVYYDEVHRRFMDSYRMIYLRYAIHFISDVKDNAKCIAVLDAMDKNISATQFPMSYALEFQIADMYKRAGNNEKAKKYAQMVIKSSQYLIDNPSLMEVERYSDRLSPYDAAARGYVVLGDMASAKQKMRQNPANGGDEIKVEAQIDQMELGALEDQGKYAEAADFADKLIQKYQSSGNKDYMSLMPMLQAKSAEMRAKANP
;
A
#
# COMPACT_ATOMS: atom_id res chain seq x y z
N ILE A 1 -4.12 18.55 34.80
CA ILE A 1 -3.06 18.80 35.81
C ILE A 1 -3.51 19.91 36.80
N GLY A 2 -3.87 21.13 36.35
CA GLY A 2 -4.24 22.25 37.21
C GLY A 2 -5.36 21.91 38.19
N MET A 3 -6.44 21.26 37.73
CA MET A 3 -7.54 20.79 38.62
C MET A 3 -7.08 19.75 39.64
N GLY A 4 -6.15 18.85 39.26
CA GLY A 4 -5.59 17.86 40.18
C GLY A 4 -4.72 18.51 41.25
N VAL A 5 -3.90 19.49 40.93
CA VAL A 5 -3.09 20.26 41.87
C VAL A 5 -4.01 21.07 42.82
N TYR A 6 -5.05 21.70 42.28
CA TYR A 6 -6.04 22.42 43.07
C TYR A 6 -6.76 21.49 44.05
N GLY A 7 -7.25 20.33 43.57
CA GLY A 7 -7.91 19.32 44.41
C GLY A 7 -7.01 18.79 45.54
N LEU A 8 -5.74 18.54 45.22
CA LEU A 8 -4.74 18.12 46.22
C LEU A 8 -4.53 19.18 47.28
N ILE A 9 -4.38 20.46 46.91
CA ILE A 9 -4.22 21.57 47.84
C ILE A 9 -5.47 21.71 48.70
N GLU A 10 -6.68 21.58 48.15
CA GLU A 10 -7.94 21.69 48.89
C GLU A 10 -8.09 20.54 49.88
N THR A 11 -7.76 19.30 49.49
CA THR A 11 -7.80 18.14 50.40
C THR A 11 -6.85 18.33 51.59
N ILE A 12 -5.60 18.75 51.34
CA ILE A 12 -4.60 18.99 52.36
C ILE A 12 -5.05 20.12 53.32
N ARG A 13 -5.68 21.17 52.78
CA ARG A 13 -6.22 22.28 53.60
C ARG A 13 -7.40 21.84 54.48
N LYS A 14 -8.23 20.90 54.06
CA LYS A 14 -9.35 20.37 54.84
C LYS A 14 -8.90 19.46 55.98
N GLU A 15 -7.87 18.66 55.76
CA GLU A 15 -7.40 17.67 56.74
C GLU A 15 -6.39 18.23 57.77
N LYS A 16 -5.60 19.21 57.39
CA LYS A 16 -4.60 19.85 58.21
C LYS A 16 -4.57 21.33 57.90
N ALA A 17 -4.41 22.20 58.92
CA ALA A 17 -4.18 23.61 58.73
C ALA A 17 -2.87 23.85 57.94
N ALA A 18 -2.91 23.54 56.67
CA ALA A 18 -1.79 23.63 55.79
C ALA A 18 -1.38 25.11 55.64
N SER A 19 -0.12 25.40 55.95
CA SER A 19 0.41 26.73 55.79
C SER A 19 0.37 27.14 54.31
N THR A 20 0.21 28.42 54.06
CA THR A 20 0.29 29.00 52.70
C THR A 20 1.60 28.61 52.00
N GLY A 21 2.66 28.36 52.77
CA GLY A 21 3.94 27.87 52.25
C GLY A 21 3.90 26.47 51.64
N LEU A 22 3.13 25.52 52.23
CA LEU A 22 3.00 24.18 51.66
C LEU A 22 2.24 24.21 50.34
N ALA A 23 1.14 24.99 50.26
CA ALA A 23 0.40 25.18 49.02
C ALA A 23 1.29 25.82 47.92
N GLY A 24 2.07 26.86 48.32
CA GLY A 24 3.04 27.48 47.40
C GLY A 24 4.12 26.53 46.93
N GLY A 25 4.62 25.66 47.82
CA GLY A 25 5.57 24.61 47.49
C GLY A 25 5.03 23.57 46.46
N ILE A 26 3.78 23.13 46.65
CA ILE A 26 3.12 22.22 45.71
C ILE A 26 2.96 22.86 44.32
N VAL A 27 2.54 24.13 44.26
CA VAL A 27 2.42 24.88 43.02
C VAL A 27 3.78 25.05 42.34
N ALA A 28 4.81 25.50 43.08
CA ALA A 28 6.16 25.65 42.54
C ALA A 28 6.74 24.34 42.01
N LEU A 29 6.57 23.24 42.76
CA LEU A 29 7.00 21.92 42.34
C LEU A 29 6.29 21.47 41.04
N SER A 30 5.00 21.73 40.93
CA SER A 30 4.21 21.40 39.75
C SER A 30 4.66 22.21 38.53
N ILE A 31 4.97 23.50 38.69
CA ILE A 31 5.50 24.37 37.64
C ILE A 31 6.87 23.89 37.17
N ILE A 32 7.66 23.27 38.01
CA ILE A 32 8.99 22.73 37.67
C ILE A 32 8.85 21.35 37.04
N LEU A 33 8.14 20.42 37.65
CA LEU A 33 8.06 19.01 37.24
C LEU A 33 7.36 18.83 35.88
N VAL A 34 6.33 19.62 35.60
CA VAL A 34 5.61 19.48 34.32
C VAL A 34 6.48 19.86 33.13
N PRO A 35 7.11 21.05 33.08
CA PRO A 35 8.04 21.37 31.99
C PRO A 35 9.27 20.46 31.93
N LEU A 36 9.81 20.04 33.09
CA LEU A 36 10.94 19.08 33.11
C LEU A 36 10.55 17.74 32.46
N ASN A 37 9.39 17.21 32.79
CA ASN A 37 8.90 15.98 32.18
C ASN A 37 8.68 16.14 30.66
N MET A 38 8.14 17.29 30.23
CA MET A 38 8.00 17.60 28.81
C MET A 38 9.36 17.75 28.13
N ALA A 39 10.32 18.39 28.75
CA ALA A 39 11.66 18.55 28.21
C ALA A 39 12.41 17.21 28.13
N ASN A 40 12.27 16.34 29.13
CA ASN A 40 13.02 15.08 29.24
C ASN A 40 12.54 13.95 28.32
N GLY A 41 11.30 13.95 27.88
CA GLY A 41 10.76 12.91 26.98
C GLY A 41 9.78 13.48 25.98
N GLY A 42 8.88 14.36 26.44
CA GLY A 42 7.85 14.95 25.61
C GLY A 42 8.39 15.80 24.48
N TRP A 43 9.50 16.52 24.67
CA TRP A 43 10.07 17.37 23.62
C TRP A 43 10.40 16.59 22.35
N LYS A 44 11.09 15.45 22.47
CA LYS A 44 11.45 14.62 21.34
C LYS A 44 10.20 14.11 20.61
N ILE A 45 9.19 13.65 21.35
CA ILE A 45 7.97 13.07 20.80
C ILE A 45 7.09 14.14 20.11
N HIS A 46 7.06 15.35 20.65
CA HIS A 46 6.24 16.45 20.12
C HIS A 46 6.97 17.33 19.10
N SER A 47 8.30 17.25 19.00
CA SER A 47 9.05 17.97 17.99
C SER A 47 8.72 17.45 16.59
N ARG A 48 8.50 18.37 15.66
CA ARG A 48 8.33 18.09 14.23
C ARG A 48 9.52 18.56 13.41
N ALA A 49 10.60 19.00 14.10
CA ALA A 49 11.81 19.45 13.42
C ALA A 49 12.42 18.33 12.58
N GLY A 50 12.65 18.60 11.31
CA GLY A 50 13.24 17.65 10.37
C GLY A 50 12.29 16.57 9.85
N ASN A 51 11.02 16.52 10.30
CA ASN A 51 10.01 15.60 9.77
C ASN A 51 9.40 16.21 8.50
N TYR A 52 9.86 15.76 7.35
CA TYR A 52 9.38 16.20 6.06
C TYR A 52 8.34 15.27 5.41
N ILE A 53 7.98 14.14 6.03
CA ILE A 53 7.07 13.16 5.44
C ILE A 53 5.75 13.79 4.95
N PRO A 54 5.03 14.65 5.70
CA PRO A 54 3.79 15.22 5.22
C PRO A 54 3.97 16.08 3.97
N PHE A 55 5.09 16.81 3.90
CA PHE A 55 5.43 17.63 2.72
C PHE A 55 5.86 16.74 1.55
N ASP A 56 6.84 15.86 1.76
CA ASP A 56 7.43 15.05 0.69
C ASP A 56 6.43 14.08 0.08
N TYR A 57 5.61 13.42 0.90
CA TYR A 57 4.56 12.54 0.40
C TYR A 57 3.56 13.32 -0.49
N SER A 58 3.08 14.45 -0.01
CA SER A 58 2.11 15.27 -0.75
C SER A 58 2.70 15.86 -2.03
N TYR A 59 3.96 16.31 -1.95
CA TYR A 59 4.71 16.73 -3.13
C TYR A 59 4.81 15.60 -4.15
N ASN A 60 5.20 14.40 -3.71
CA ASN A 60 5.37 13.22 -4.55
C ASN A 60 4.04 12.78 -5.20
N VAL A 61 2.92 12.83 -4.46
CA VAL A 61 1.59 12.58 -5.04
C VAL A 61 1.29 13.61 -6.14
N LEU A 62 1.43 14.89 -5.85
CA LEU A 62 1.12 15.94 -6.83
C LEU A 62 2.04 15.91 -8.05
N GLN A 63 3.32 15.56 -7.86
CA GLN A 63 4.27 15.44 -8.97
C GLN A 63 4.16 14.12 -9.75
N SER A 64 3.33 13.20 -9.29
CA SER A 64 2.93 12.02 -10.08
C SER A 64 1.90 12.34 -11.18
N LEU A 65 1.30 13.51 -11.14
CA LEU A 65 0.13 13.86 -11.94
C LEU A 65 0.47 14.75 -13.13
N ASP A 66 -0.19 14.52 -14.25
CA ASP A 66 -0.12 15.38 -15.42
C ASP A 66 -0.72 16.78 -15.16
N LYS A 67 -0.49 17.70 -16.09
CA LYS A 67 -1.05 19.06 -16.05
C LYS A 67 -2.58 19.03 -16.01
N ASP A 68 -3.18 19.92 -15.21
CA ASP A 68 -4.62 20.09 -15.06
C ASP A 68 -5.36 18.82 -14.58
N ALA A 69 -4.67 17.89 -13.96
CA ALA A 69 -5.23 16.62 -13.52
C ALA A 69 -6.35 16.76 -12.48
N ILE A 70 -7.17 15.73 -12.40
CA ILE A 70 -8.16 15.52 -11.34
C ILE A 70 -7.67 14.30 -10.55
N VAL A 71 -7.56 14.42 -9.22
CA VAL A 71 -7.13 13.31 -8.37
C VAL A 71 -8.15 13.04 -7.27
N PHE A 72 -8.62 11.80 -7.21
CA PHE A 72 -9.45 11.30 -6.12
C PHE A 72 -8.59 10.94 -4.92
N THR A 73 -8.97 11.46 -3.76
CA THR A 73 -8.38 11.16 -2.45
C THR A 73 -9.47 10.68 -1.49
N TYR A 74 -9.09 10.02 -0.39
CA TYR A 74 -10.07 9.40 0.49
C TYR A 74 -10.18 10.05 1.86
N GLY A 75 -9.11 10.03 2.64
CA GLY A 75 -9.11 10.48 4.03
C GLY A 75 -8.37 11.80 4.22
N ASP A 76 -8.35 12.25 5.48
CA ASP A 76 -7.73 13.51 5.89
C ASP A 76 -6.21 13.51 5.60
N ASN A 77 -5.53 12.42 5.94
CA ASN A 77 -4.09 12.26 5.75
C ASN A 77 -3.67 12.26 4.28
N ASP A 78 -4.57 11.86 3.39
CA ASP A 78 -4.36 11.81 1.95
C ASP A 78 -4.74 13.13 1.25
N THR A 79 -5.60 13.95 1.88
CA THR A 79 -6.18 15.15 1.27
C THR A 79 -5.60 16.45 1.82
N PHE A 80 -5.60 16.64 3.16
CA PHE A 80 -5.26 17.92 3.77
C PHE A 80 -3.83 18.36 3.50
N PRO A 81 -2.83 17.47 3.48
CA PRO A 81 -1.50 17.86 3.08
C PRO A 81 -1.40 18.31 1.60
N LEU A 82 -2.21 17.75 0.69
CA LEU A 82 -2.28 18.24 -0.70
C LEU A 82 -2.85 19.65 -0.77
N TRP A 83 -3.90 19.93 0.00
CA TRP A 83 -4.43 21.31 0.09
C TRP A 83 -3.40 22.28 0.66
N TYR A 84 -2.64 21.88 1.70
CA TYR A 84 -1.54 22.69 2.19
C TYR A 84 -0.51 22.99 1.09
N MET A 85 -0.15 22.00 0.29
CA MET A 85 0.77 22.20 -0.83
C MET A 85 0.25 23.23 -1.84
N GLN A 86 -1.05 23.20 -2.13
CA GLN A 86 -1.69 24.13 -3.06
C GLN A 86 -1.91 25.52 -2.45
N ASP A 87 -2.48 25.59 -1.24
CA ASP A 87 -2.87 26.84 -0.59
C ASP A 87 -1.66 27.65 -0.13
N VAL A 88 -0.73 26.99 0.57
CA VAL A 88 0.37 27.64 1.27
C VAL A 88 1.65 27.60 0.45
N ALA A 89 2.04 26.44 -0.06
CA ALA A 89 3.28 26.28 -0.80
C ALA A 89 3.18 26.67 -2.29
N GLY A 90 1.98 26.85 -2.83
CA GLY A 90 1.75 27.25 -4.23
C GLY A 90 2.12 26.17 -5.25
N ILE A 91 2.19 24.90 -4.82
CA ILE A 91 2.64 23.77 -5.64
C ILE A 91 1.44 23.11 -6.29
N ARG A 92 1.51 22.87 -7.61
CA ARG A 92 0.52 22.19 -8.43
C ARG A 92 -0.91 22.68 -8.22
N ARG A 93 -1.10 23.99 -8.23
CA ARG A 93 -2.41 24.66 -8.16
C ARG A 93 -3.31 24.37 -9.37
N ASP A 94 -2.75 23.81 -10.44
CA ASP A 94 -3.46 23.33 -11.61
C ASP A 94 -4.29 22.04 -11.33
N VAL A 95 -3.89 21.24 -10.34
CA VAL A 95 -4.54 19.98 -10.01
C VAL A 95 -5.82 20.19 -9.21
N ARG A 96 -6.90 19.47 -9.59
CA ARG A 96 -8.13 19.46 -8.81
C ARG A 96 -8.18 18.26 -7.89
N VAL A 97 -7.99 18.49 -6.60
CA VAL A 97 -8.12 17.45 -5.56
C VAL A 97 -9.59 17.24 -5.24
N VAL A 98 -10.04 15.99 -5.26
CA VAL A 98 -11.42 15.56 -5.02
C VAL A 98 -11.43 14.56 -3.88
N ASN A 99 -11.79 15.01 -2.68
CA ASN A 99 -11.94 14.13 -1.51
C ASN A 99 -13.26 13.36 -1.60
N LEU A 100 -13.18 12.04 -1.71
CA LEU A 100 -14.36 11.17 -1.89
C LEU A 100 -15.18 11.02 -0.59
N SER A 101 -14.58 11.21 0.59
CA SER A 101 -15.34 11.24 1.85
C SER A 101 -16.25 12.47 1.91
N LEU A 102 -15.75 13.64 1.51
CA LEU A 102 -16.55 14.87 1.37
C LEU A 102 -17.47 14.81 0.16
N GLY A 103 -17.11 14.05 -0.87
CA GLY A 103 -17.91 13.80 -2.07
C GLY A 103 -19.24 13.09 -1.81
N GLN A 104 -19.52 12.70 -0.57
CA GLN A 104 -20.83 12.24 -0.13
C GLN A 104 -21.82 13.38 0.09
N THR A 105 -21.36 14.63 0.22
CA THR A 105 -22.17 15.80 0.58
C THR A 105 -22.41 16.72 -0.62
N GLY A 106 -23.63 17.20 -0.75
CA GLY A 106 -24.04 18.10 -1.85
C GLY A 106 -23.25 19.42 -1.90
N TRP A 107 -22.98 20.03 -0.72
CA TRP A 107 -22.23 21.30 -0.63
C TRP A 107 -20.82 21.20 -1.20
N TYR A 108 -20.15 20.06 -0.99
CA TYR A 108 -18.79 19.87 -1.50
C TYR A 108 -18.78 19.65 -3.02
N ILE A 109 -19.75 18.87 -3.52
CA ILE A 109 -19.92 18.67 -4.97
C ILE A 109 -20.25 20.00 -5.66
N ASP A 110 -21.11 20.85 -5.05
CA ASP A 110 -21.39 22.21 -5.51
C ASP A 110 -20.10 23.05 -5.59
N GLN A 111 -19.27 22.98 -4.55
CA GLN A 111 -17.97 23.66 -4.54
C GLN A 111 -17.05 23.19 -5.68
N LEU A 112 -16.99 21.88 -5.93
CA LEU A 112 -16.19 21.32 -7.02
C LEU A 112 -16.68 21.78 -8.40
N LYS A 113 -17.99 21.88 -8.58
CA LYS A 113 -18.66 22.28 -9.82
C LYS A 113 -18.53 23.78 -10.11
N ASN A 114 -18.68 24.62 -9.08
CA ASN A 114 -18.93 26.05 -9.27
C ASN A 114 -17.72 26.95 -8.92
N ARG A 115 -16.68 26.44 -8.21
CA ARG A 115 -15.54 27.24 -7.77
C ARG A 115 -14.22 26.86 -8.47
N GLU A 116 -13.37 27.86 -8.68
CA GLU A 116 -12.01 27.73 -9.27
C GLU A 116 -10.96 28.25 -8.27
N PRO A 117 -10.62 27.48 -7.22
CA PRO A 117 -9.61 27.92 -6.27
C PRO A 117 -8.26 28.05 -6.98
N TRP A 118 -7.59 29.20 -6.81
CA TRP A 118 -6.27 29.52 -7.39
C TRP A 118 -6.15 29.35 -8.92
N GLY A 119 -7.27 29.33 -9.65
CA GLY A 119 -7.29 29.10 -11.09
C GLY A 119 -7.34 27.63 -11.51
N ALA A 120 -7.48 26.71 -10.56
CA ALA A 120 -7.79 25.30 -10.89
C ALA A 120 -9.15 25.21 -11.59
N LYS A 121 -9.17 24.54 -12.75
CA LYS A 121 -10.37 24.45 -13.58
C LYS A 121 -11.52 23.75 -12.82
N LYS A 122 -12.74 24.29 -13.00
CA LYS A 122 -13.98 23.65 -12.54
C LYS A 122 -14.08 22.21 -13.02
N LEU A 123 -14.83 21.38 -12.28
CA LEU A 123 -15.19 20.05 -12.75
C LEU A 123 -16.43 20.12 -13.64
N PRO A 124 -16.42 19.46 -14.80
CA PRO A 124 -17.58 19.42 -15.70
C PRO A 124 -18.61 18.42 -15.16
N LEU A 125 -19.33 18.78 -14.10
CA LEU A 125 -20.31 17.89 -13.44
C LEU A 125 -21.71 18.08 -14.03
N SER A 126 -22.45 16.99 -14.20
CA SER A 126 -23.83 16.99 -14.73
C SER A 126 -24.91 17.20 -13.66
N PHE A 127 -24.55 17.15 -12.37
CA PHE A 127 -25.51 17.37 -11.27
C PHE A 127 -26.14 18.75 -11.36
N THR A 128 -27.45 18.84 -11.10
CA THR A 128 -28.14 20.14 -11.07
C THR A 128 -27.83 20.88 -9.77
N ASP A 129 -27.76 22.21 -9.82
CA ASP A 129 -27.49 23.01 -8.61
C ASP A 129 -28.60 22.81 -7.57
N GLU A 130 -29.86 22.62 -8.03
CA GLU A 130 -30.99 22.32 -7.16
C GLU A 130 -30.75 21.05 -6.33
N SER A 131 -30.26 19.95 -6.94
CA SER A 131 -30.01 18.70 -6.23
C SER A 131 -28.85 18.77 -5.25
N LEU A 132 -27.94 19.75 -5.38
CA LEU A 132 -26.75 19.94 -4.54
C LEU A 132 -26.96 20.92 -3.39
N GLN A 133 -27.95 21.82 -3.50
CA GLN A 133 -28.17 22.92 -2.56
C GLN A 133 -29.35 22.70 -1.60
N VAL A 134 -30.14 21.64 -1.82
CA VAL A 134 -31.26 21.29 -0.95
C VAL A 134 -30.80 20.44 0.24
N ASP A 135 -31.62 20.45 1.29
CA ASP A 135 -31.42 19.56 2.45
C ASP A 135 -31.48 18.08 2.04
N GLU A 136 -30.68 17.23 2.69
CA GLU A 136 -30.62 15.80 2.40
C GLU A 136 -31.97 15.08 2.58
N SER A 137 -32.91 15.66 3.33
CA SER A 137 -34.28 15.17 3.48
C SER A 137 -35.20 15.50 2.30
N ASP A 138 -34.78 16.40 1.38
CA ASP A 138 -35.55 16.73 0.19
C ASP A 138 -35.49 15.58 -0.84
N PRO A 139 -36.62 15.10 -1.39
CA PRO A 139 -36.60 14.05 -2.42
C PRO A 139 -35.80 14.41 -3.70
N LYS A 140 -35.50 15.68 -3.91
CA LYS A 140 -34.67 16.17 -5.03
C LYS A 140 -33.18 16.12 -4.72
N ALA A 141 -32.80 15.92 -3.45
CA ALA A 141 -31.40 15.86 -3.05
C ALA A 141 -30.68 14.68 -3.69
N LEU A 142 -29.41 14.87 -4.02
CA LEU A 142 -28.54 13.78 -4.42
C LEU A 142 -28.39 12.81 -3.24
N SER A 143 -28.87 11.58 -3.41
CA SER A 143 -28.92 10.59 -2.33
C SER A 143 -28.31 9.24 -2.76
N PRO A 144 -27.77 8.45 -1.82
CA PRO A 144 -27.29 7.11 -2.11
C PRO A 144 -28.45 6.17 -2.47
N GLU A 145 -28.13 5.12 -3.24
CA GLU A 145 -29.10 4.11 -3.67
C GLU A 145 -28.47 2.73 -3.77
N TYR A 146 -29.31 1.69 -3.90
CA TYR A 146 -28.89 0.36 -4.33
C TYR A 146 -29.34 0.13 -5.76
N GLY A 147 -28.44 -0.33 -6.63
CA GLY A 147 -28.73 -0.57 -8.05
C GLY A 147 -27.96 -1.73 -8.64
N GLU A 148 -28.45 -2.27 -9.76
CA GLU A 148 -27.72 -3.25 -10.56
C GLU A 148 -26.47 -2.57 -11.18
N ALA A 149 -25.47 -3.37 -11.56
CA ALA A 149 -24.31 -2.86 -12.30
C ALA A 149 -24.76 -2.17 -13.60
N GLN A 150 -24.15 -1.03 -13.92
CA GLN A 150 -24.53 -0.19 -15.07
C GLN A 150 -23.42 -0.21 -16.12
N GLU A 151 -23.77 -0.58 -17.37
CA GLU A 151 -22.84 -0.40 -18.48
C GLU A 151 -22.72 1.09 -18.82
N VAL A 152 -21.49 1.60 -18.74
CA VAL A 152 -21.14 3.01 -19.01
C VAL A 152 -20.34 3.08 -20.30
N THR A 153 -20.80 3.87 -21.25
CA THR A 153 -20.08 4.17 -22.49
C THR A 153 -19.68 5.64 -22.52
N ILE A 154 -18.40 5.91 -22.71
CA ILE A 154 -17.82 7.25 -22.73
C ILE A 154 -17.21 7.49 -24.12
N PRO A 155 -17.71 8.44 -24.92
CA PRO A 155 -17.07 8.79 -26.18
C PRO A 155 -15.71 9.44 -25.94
N VAL A 156 -14.67 8.95 -26.63
CA VAL A 156 -13.29 9.43 -26.52
C VAL A 156 -12.81 9.81 -27.91
N ARG A 157 -12.29 11.02 -28.07
CA ARG A 157 -11.75 11.45 -29.36
C ARG A 157 -10.58 10.57 -29.82
N PRO A 158 -10.49 10.21 -31.12
CA PRO A 158 -9.43 9.32 -31.62
C PRO A 158 -8.01 9.80 -31.32
N GLU A 159 -7.75 11.11 -31.33
CA GLU A 159 -6.47 11.70 -31.00
C GLU A 159 -6.09 11.56 -29.49
N ILE A 160 -7.09 11.46 -28.62
CA ILE A 160 -6.88 11.14 -27.21
C ILE A 160 -6.61 9.65 -27.07
N MET A 161 -7.42 8.81 -27.72
CA MET A 161 -7.27 7.35 -27.70
C MET A 161 -5.87 6.90 -28.10
N LYS A 162 -5.29 7.52 -29.15
CA LYS A 162 -3.92 7.26 -29.64
C LYS A 162 -2.82 7.52 -28.61
N LYS A 163 -3.07 8.29 -27.55
CA LYS A 163 -2.10 8.47 -26.46
C LYS A 163 -1.98 7.24 -25.56
N TYR A 164 -2.96 6.35 -25.61
CA TYR A 164 -3.06 5.19 -24.71
C TYR A 164 -2.93 3.85 -25.44
N THR A 165 -3.12 3.80 -26.76
CA THR A 165 -3.03 2.57 -27.53
C THR A 165 -2.77 2.82 -29.00
N ASP A 166 -2.01 1.91 -29.63
CA ASP A 166 -1.84 1.84 -31.08
C ASP A 166 -2.83 0.86 -31.74
N ASN A 167 -3.67 0.18 -30.95
CA ASN A 167 -4.63 -0.78 -31.47
C ASN A 167 -5.73 -0.09 -32.28
N PRO A 168 -5.85 -0.36 -33.61
CA PRO A 168 -6.82 0.29 -34.49
C PRO A 168 -8.28 0.07 -34.04
N GLY A 169 -8.58 -1.08 -33.41
CA GLY A 169 -9.92 -1.41 -32.94
C GLY A 169 -10.42 -0.43 -31.87
N TYR A 170 -9.58 -0.11 -30.89
CA TYR A 170 -9.95 0.89 -29.86
C TYR A 170 -10.00 2.31 -30.44
N ILE A 171 -9.08 2.65 -31.34
CA ILE A 171 -9.04 3.99 -31.97
C ILE A 171 -10.31 4.21 -32.83
N GLN A 172 -10.75 3.19 -33.58
CA GLN A 172 -11.96 3.27 -34.40
C GLN A 172 -13.24 3.25 -33.57
N ALA A 173 -13.27 2.46 -32.48
CA ALA A 173 -14.40 2.43 -31.56
C ALA A 173 -14.65 3.81 -30.91
N ALA A 174 -13.58 4.60 -30.72
CA ALA A 174 -13.62 5.95 -30.18
C ALA A 174 -14.48 6.06 -28.89
N ALA A 175 -14.45 5.02 -28.07
CA ALA A 175 -15.23 4.93 -26.85
C ALA A 175 -14.56 4.00 -25.83
N MET A 176 -14.66 4.39 -24.55
CA MET A 176 -14.42 3.51 -23.40
C MET A 176 -15.77 2.88 -22.99
N ARG A 177 -15.74 1.61 -22.58
CA ARG A 177 -16.89 0.92 -22.00
C ARG A 177 -16.47 0.18 -20.75
N PHE A 178 -17.15 0.41 -19.64
CA PHE A 178 -16.87 -0.31 -18.39
C PHE A 178 -18.18 -0.57 -17.62
N LEU A 179 -18.10 -1.52 -16.69
CA LEU A 179 -19.22 -1.87 -15.83
C LEU A 179 -19.10 -1.11 -14.49
N PHE A 180 -19.96 -0.12 -14.29
CA PHE A 180 -19.99 0.63 -13.04
C PHE A 180 -20.68 -0.17 -11.93
N THR A 181 -19.97 -0.43 -10.84
CA THR A 181 -20.40 -1.29 -9.72
C THR A 181 -20.48 -0.57 -8.38
N GLY A 182 -20.47 0.76 -8.34
CA GLY A 182 -20.55 1.53 -7.09
C GLY A 182 -19.50 1.06 -6.06
N SER A 183 -19.96 0.44 -4.96
CA SER A 183 -19.08 -0.06 -3.89
C SER A 183 -18.17 -1.26 -4.27
N GLY A 184 -18.38 -1.85 -5.44
CA GLY A 184 -17.60 -3.01 -5.90
C GLY A 184 -18.08 -4.35 -5.33
N GLU A 185 -18.64 -4.39 -4.13
CA GLU A 185 -19.15 -5.63 -3.51
C GLU A 185 -20.65 -5.79 -3.74
N PRO A 186 -21.10 -6.88 -4.40
CA PRO A 186 -22.50 -7.14 -4.62
C PRO A 186 -23.21 -7.65 -3.38
N GLN A 187 -24.46 -7.25 -3.22
CA GLN A 187 -25.42 -7.83 -2.28
C GLN A 187 -26.58 -8.45 -3.05
N LYS A 188 -27.17 -9.51 -2.53
CA LYS A 188 -28.38 -10.10 -3.14
C LYS A 188 -29.62 -9.32 -2.70
N ASN A 189 -30.39 -8.82 -3.66
CA ASN A 189 -31.71 -8.25 -3.37
C ASN A 189 -32.77 -9.35 -3.11
N GLY A 190 -34.01 -8.95 -2.79
CA GLY A 190 -35.11 -9.88 -2.51
C GLY A 190 -35.50 -10.81 -3.69
N SER A 191 -35.06 -10.53 -4.91
CA SER A 191 -35.22 -11.39 -6.09
C SER A 191 -33.95 -12.20 -6.43
N GLY A 192 -32.91 -12.17 -5.60
CA GLY A 192 -31.67 -12.91 -5.81
C GLY A 192 -30.70 -12.28 -6.80
N LYS A 193 -30.97 -11.08 -7.31
CA LYS A 193 -30.06 -10.37 -8.21
C LYS A 193 -28.99 -9.63 -7.44
N ASP A 194 -27.82 -9.46 -8.07
CA ASP A 194 -26.73 -8.65 -7.55
C ASP A 194 -27.06 -7.16 -7.66
N VAL A 195 -26.98 -6.47 -6.51
CA VAL A 195 -27.11 -5.02 -6.41
C VAL A 195 -25.93 -4.47 -5.62
N TYR A 196 -25.53 -3.26 -5.96
CA TYR A 196 -24.38 -2.58 -5.39
C TYR A 196 -24.84 -1.32 -4.65
N PHE A 197 -24.18 -0.99 -3.56
CA PHE A 197 -24.36 0.31 -2.92
C PHE A 197 -23.72 1.40 -3.78
N ILE A 198 -24.50 2.39 -4.18
CA ILE A 198 -24.08 3.52 -5.00
C ILE A 198 -24.24 4.80 -4.17
N GLY A 199 -23.21 5.17 -3.43
CA GLY A 199 -23.16 6.42 -2.70
C GLY A 199 -22.89 7.62 -3.62
N ASN A 200 -23.09 8.84 -3.10
CA ASN A 200 -22.86 10.08 -3.86
C ASN A 200 -21.41 10.20 -4.37
N GLN A 201 -20.43 9.74 -3.58
CA GLN A 201 -19.03 9.68 -4.01
C GLN A 201 -18.81 8.77 -5.23
N HIS A 202 -19.53 7.66 -5.33
CA HIS A 202 -19.43 6.77 -6.50
C HIS A 202 -20.06 7.40 -7.73
N LYS A 203 -21.21 8.09 -7.55
CA LYS A 203 -21.85 8.88 -8.62
C LYS A 203 -20.92 10.00 -9.09
N LEU A 204 -20.21 10.65 -8.15
CA LEU A 204 -19.24 11.70 -8.45
C LEU A 204 -18.07 11.17 -9.28
N VAL A 205 -17.49 10.02 -8.93
CA VAL A 205 -16.43 9.36 -9.72
C VAL A 205 -16.92 9.09 -11.13
N LYS A 206 -18.09 8.42 -11.26
CA LYS A 206 -18.68 8.10 -12.56
C LYS A 206 -18.88 9.37 -13.41
N ASP A 207 -19.47 10.40 -12.83
CA ASP A 207 -19.79 11.64 -13.55
C ASP A 207 -18.51 12.37 -14.01
N ILE A 208 -17.49 12.48 -13.15
CA ILE A 208 -16.21 13.10 -13.53
C ILE A 208 -15.59 12.37 -14.71
N VAL A 209 -15.49 11.03 -14.67
CA VAL A 209 -14.89 10.26 -15.77
C VAL A 209 -15.70 10.40 -17.06
N GLN A 210 -17.04 10.39 -16.97
CA GLN A 210 -17.92 10.57 -18.11
C GLN A 210 -17.82 11.97 -18.74
N GLN A 211 -17.84 13.02 -17.91
CA GLN A 211 -17.91 14.40 -18.41
C GLN A 211 -16.56 14.92 -18.88
N THR A 212 -15.44 14.46 -18.28
CA THR A 212 -14.09 14.86 -18.73
C THR A 212 -13.73 14.26 -20.08
N ARG A 213 -14.31 13.10 -20.46
CA ARG A 213 -14.03 12.39 -21.73
C ARG A 213 -12.53 12.24 -22.01
N PHE A 214 -11.73 12.11 -20.95
CA PHE A 214 -10.26 12.04 -20.98
C PHE A 214 -9.55 13.26 -21.58
N GLU A 215 -10.24 14.41 -21.70
CA GLU A 215 -9.60 15.68 -22.07
C GLU A 215 -8.75 16.24 -20.92
N ARG A 216 -9.09 15.88 -19.69
CA ARG A 216 -8.29 16.08 -18.49
C ARG A 216 -7.90 14.73 -17.91
N PRO A 217 -6.64 14.57 -17.45
CA PRO A 217 -6.21 13.34 -16.78
C PRO A 217 -6.97 13.12 -15.47
N VAL A 218 -7.39 11.90 -15.21
CA VAL A 218 -8.10 11.50 -13.99
C VAL A 218 -7.28 10.42 -13.29
N TYR A 219 -7.10 10.59 -11.97
CA TYR A 219 -6.30 9.68 -11.15
C TYR A 219 -7.00 9.35 -9.84
N PHE A 220 -6.64 8.20 -9.27
CA PHE A 220 -6.81 7.88 -7.86
C PHE A 220 -5.47 8.00 -7.16
N SER A 221 -5.42 8.55 -5.94
CA SER A 221 -4.19 8.55 -5.15
C SER A 221 -3.86 7.13 -4.65
N ALA A 222 -2.58 6.84 -4.50
CA ALA A 222 -2.10 5.52 -4.07
C ALA A 222 -2.43 5.19 -2.59
N GLY A 223 -2.79 6.18 -1.80
CA GLY A 223 -2.96 6.05 -0.34
C GLY A 223 -4.32 5.56 0.12
N GLY A 224 -5.28 5.32 -0.78
CA GLY A 224 -6.62 5.41 -0.30
C GLY A 224 -7.59 4.27 -0.50
N ASN A 225 -7.70 3.62 -1.60
CA ASN A 225 -8.88 2.76 -1.77
C ASN A 225 -8.66 1.52 -2.63
N GLU A 226 -9.37 0.47 -2.22
CA GLU A 226 -9.43 -0.77 -2.99
C GLU A 226 -10.63 -0.81 -3.97
N ASN A 227 -11.52 0.21 -3.92
CA ASN A 227 -12.70 0.28 -4.76
C ASN A 227 -12.63 1.41 -5.79
N TYR A 228 -12.49 1.05 -7.05
CA TYR A 228 -12.39 1.96 -8.18
C TYR A 228 -13.67 2.00 -9.03
N CYS A 229 -14.82 1.67 -8.45
CA CYS A 229 -16.15 1.73 -9.10
C CYS A 229 -16.27 0.90 -10.39
N GLY A 230 -15.48 -0.16 -10.55
CA GLY A 230 -15.41 -0.99 -11.75
C GLY A 230 -14.40 -0.53 -12.79
N LEU A 231 -13.52 0.40 -12.43
CA LEU A 231 -12.44 0.91 -13.29
C LEU A 231 -11.12 0.12 -13.15
N ASP A 232 -11.08 -0.95 -12.36
CA ASP A 232 -9.86 -1.67 -11.99
C ASP A 232 -8.99 -2.09 -13.18
N ASP A 233 -9.60 -2.58 -14.25
CA ASP A 233 -8.89 -3.00 -15.46
C ASP A 233 -8.34 -1.82 -16.29
N TYR A 234 -8.78 -0.61 -15.98
CA TYR A 234 -8.43 0.62 -16.71
C TYR A 234 -7.37 1.45 -16.01
N LEU A 235 -6.82 0.95 -14.89
CA LEU A 235 -5.85 1.67 -14.07
C LEU A 235 -4.41 1.35 -14.46
N ARG A 236 -3.56 2.39 -14.45
CA ARG A 236 -2.12 2.31 -14.66
C ARG A 236 -1.38 3.13 -13.61
N TRP A 237 -0.39 2.54 -12.98
CA TRP A 237 0.45 3.22 -12.00
C TRP A 237 1.36 4.26 -12.64
N GLU A 238 1.32 5.47 -12.12
CA GLU A 238 2.18 6.60 -12.47
C GLU A 238 2.63 7.27 -11.16
N GLY A 239 3.82 6.94 -10.65
CA GLY A 239 4.31 7.40 -9.35
C GLY A 239 3.45 6.92 -8.18
N LEU A 240 2.91 7.87 -7.38
CA LEU A 240 1.97 7.62 -6.27
C LEU A 240 0.50 7.81 -6.67
N ALA A 241 0.17 7.57 -7.93
CA ALA A 241 -1.19 7.67 -8.43
C ALA A 241 -1.52 6.59 -9.46
N LEU A 242 -2.80 6.30 -9.59
CA LEU A 242 -3.37 5.34 -10.54
C LEU A 242 -4.15 6.13 -11.59
N ARG A 243 -3.62 6.23 -12.80
CA ARG A 243 -4.27 6.91 -13.91
C ARG A 243 -5.43 6.08 -14.46
N VAL A 244 -6.59 6.69 -14.66
CA VAL A 244 -7.69 6.11 -15.40
C VAL A 244 -7.41 6.24 -16.89
N CYS A 245 -7.33 5.11 -17.61
CA CYS A 245 -7.07 5.05 -19.05
C CYS A 245 -8.36 4.69 -19.81
N PRO A 246 -8.57 5.18 -21.05
CA PRO A 246 -9.78 4.88 -21.82
C PRO A 246 -9.79 3.47 -22.43
N VAL A 247 -8.72 2.71 -22.29
CA VAL A 247 -8.58 1.33 -22.75
C VAL A 247 -8.15 0.42 -21.61
N PRO A 248 -8.60 -0.84 -21.59
CA PRO A 248 -8.12 -1.80 -20.60
C PRO A 248 -6.60 -1.87 -20.63
N GLN A 249 -5.98 -1.76 -19.47
CA GLN A 249 -4.53 -1.84 -19.30
C GLN A 249 -4.10 -3.29 -19.06
N ARG A 250 -4.90 -4.07 -18.31
CA ARG A 250 -4.64 -5.49 -18.09
C ARG A 250 -4.88 -6.28 -19.37
N GLN A 251 -3.87 -7.03 -19.80
CA GLN A 251 -3.97 -7.98 -20.89
C GLN A 251 -4.15 -9.40 -20.34
N MET A 252 -4.74 -10.31 -21.15
CA MET A 252 -4.80 -11.72 -20.78
C MET A 252 -3.39 -12.26 -20.54
N GLY A 253 -3.17 -12.82 -19.34
CA GLY A 253 -1.85 -13.37 -18.94
C GLY A 253 -0.97 -12.42 -18.12
N THR A 254 -1.31 -11.13 -17.99
CA THR A 254 -0.62 -10.23 -17.05
C THR A 254 -0.93 -10.63 -15.62
N GLN A 255 0.12 -10.91 -14.82
CA GLN A 255 0.00 -11.39 -13.44
C GLN A 255 0.10 -10.25 -12.42
N THR A 256 0.59 -9.10 -12.83
CA THR A 256 0.92 -7.97 -11.95
C THR A 256 0.14 -6.71 -12.32
N ASP A 257 0.32 -5.67 -11.51
CA ASP A 257 -0.16 -4.32 -11.81
C ASP A 257 0.50 -3.76 -13.08
N ILE A 258 -0.17 -2.82 -13.71
CA ILE A 258 0.32 -2.15 -14.92
C ILE A 258 0.97 -0.82 -14.55
N PHE A 259 2.14 -0.57 -15.10
CA PHE A 259 2.96 0.59 -14.80
C PHE A 259 3.33 1.37 -16.05
N ASP A 260 3.37 2.69 -15.95
CA ASP A 260 4.15 3.51 -16.86
C ASP A 260 5.62 3.50 -16.41
N ASN A 261 6.42 2.60 -16.99
CA ASN A 261 7.79 2.38 -16.55
C ASN A 261 8.66 3.64 -16.62
N LYS A 262 8.41 4.54 -17.58
CA LYS A 262 9.16 5.79 -17.70
C LYS A 262 8.89 6.73 -16.54
N ILE A 263 7.62 6.92 -16.19
CA ILE A 263 7.21 7.77 -15.08
C ILE A 263 7.66 7.16 -13.75
N MET A 264 7.45 5.85 -13.56
CA MET A 264 7.87 5.14 -12.35
C MET A 264 9.37 5.25 -12.10
N ASP A 265 10.18 5.09 -13.14
CA ASP A 265 11.63 5.23 -13.04
C ASP A 265 12.05 6.64 -12.62
N GLN A 266 11.45 7.67 -13.19
CA GLN A 266 11.73 9.06 -12.83
C GLN A 266 11.33 9.32 -11.37
N CYS A 267 10.21 8.80 -10.92
CA CYS A 267 9.70 8.99 -9.57
C CYS A 267 10.49 8.21 -8.51
N LEU A 268 10.73 6.93 -8.72
CA LEU A 268 11.23 6.03 -7.69
C LEU A 268 12.76 5.85 -7.71
N LEU A 269 13.39 5.87 -8.90
CA LEU A 269 14.81 5.58 -9.03
C LEU A 269 15.68 6.85 -9.08
N ASN A 270 15.09 8.01 -9.37
CA ASN A 270 15.79 9.26 -9.53
C ASN A 270 15.23 10.31 -8.55
N PRO A 271 15.53 10.21 -7.24
CA PRO A 271 15.03 11.17 -6.27
C PRO A 271 15.60 12.56 -6.54
N LEU A 272 14.77 13.59 -6.31
CA LEU A 272 15.17 14.99 -6.44
C LEU A 272 16.12 15.40 -5.30
N PRO A 273 17.03 16.34 -5.55
CA PRO A 273 17.77 17.04 -4.50
C PRO A 273 16.85 17.65 -3.44
N ASP A 274 17.32 17.76 -2.20
CA ASP A 274 16.53 18.22 -1.07
C ASP A 274 16.01 19.64 -1.23
N ASP A 275 16.79 20.53 -1.86
CA ASP A 275 16.49 21.95 -2.11
C ASP A 275 15.71 22.21 -3.40
N GLU A 276 15.58 21.21 -4.27
CA GLU A 276 14.87 21.36 -5.55
C GLU A 276 13.36 21.19 -5.36
N VAL A 277 12.56 22.20 -5.71
CA VAL A 277 11.09 22.18 -5.62
C VAL A 277 10.48 22.76 -6.89
N HIS A 278 9.58 22.01 -7.51
CA HIS A 278 8.85 22.43 -8.70
C HIS A 278 7.39 22.72 -8.38
N THR A 279 6.89 23.85 -8.87
CA THR A 279 5.48 24.26 -8.74
C THR A 279 4.61 23.75 -9.90
N GLU A 280 5.23 23.46 -11.03
CA GLU A 280 4.62 22.88 -12.23
C GLU A 280 4.90 21.37 -12.31
N PRO A 281 4.24 20.61 -13.21
CA PRO A 281 4.48 19.17 -13.35
C PRO A 281 5.95 18.82 -13.59
N HIS A 282 6.50 18.01 -12.72
CA HIS A 282 7.88 17.53 -12.82
C HIS A 282 8.01 16.17 -12.10
N TYR A 283 8.24 15.11 -12.84
CA TYR A 283 8.44 13.79 -12.23
C TYR A 283 9.74 13.72 -11.45
N GLY A 284 9.65 13.21 -10.24
CA GLY A 284 10.77 13.03 -9.31
C GLY A 284 10.30 13.17 -7.87
N PHE A 285 10.79 12.29 -6.99
CA PHE A 285 10.33 12.19 -5.61
C PHE A 285 11.35 12.74 -4.62
N LYS A 286 10.85 13.16 -3.46
CA LYS A 286 11.64 13.60 -2.31
C LYS A 286 11.54 12.58 -1.18
N PHE A 287 12.67 12.35 -0.48
CA PHE A 287 12.79 11.41 0.64
C PHE A 287 13.66 11.98 1.74
N ARG A 288 13.38 13.22 2.16
CA ARG A 288 14.24 13.96 3.10
C ARG A 288 14.24 13.38 4.51
N ASN A 289 15.41 13.26 5.11
CA ASN A 289 15.64 12.83 6.50
C ASN A 289 15.14 11.43 6.87
N LEU A 290 14.81 10.56 5.90
CA LEU A 290 14.30 9.22 6.21
C LEU A 290 15.37 8.26 6.79
N ASP A 291 16.60 8.68 6.85
CA ASP A 291 17.74 7.99 7.50
C ASP A 291 18.18 8.66 8.81
N ASN A 292 17.62 9.83 9.16
CA ASN A 292 18.04 10.62 10.30
C ASN A 292 17.41 10.13 11.62
N MET A 293 18.18 9.40 12.42
CA MET A 293 17.78 8.83 13.72
C MET A 293 17.39 9.87 14.77
N ASN A 294 17.71 11.15 14.59
CA ASN A 294 17.34 12.22 15.51
C ASN A 294 15.93 12.75 15.26
N VAL A 295 15.32 12.43 14.13
CA VAL A 295 13.94 12.82 13.80
C VAL A 295 12.98 11.80 14.40
N TYR A 296 11.94 12.30 15.05
CA TYR A 296 10.87 11.46 15.56
C TYR A 296 9.76 11.29 14.50
N TYR A 297 9.44 10.05 14.20
CA TYR A 297 8.33 9.67 13.34
C TYR A 297 7.33 8.85 14.15
N ASP A 298 6.09 9.29 14.21
CA ASP A 298 4.99 8.55 14.85
C ASP A 298 4.49 7.40 13.94
N GLU A 299 3.51 6.65 14.43
CA GLU A 299 2.97 5.49 13.74
C GLU A 299 2.33 5.86 12.38
N VAL A 300 1.64 7.01 12.29
CA VAL A 300 1.03 7.46 11.04
C VAL A 300 2.09 7.69 9.97
N HIS A 301 3.19 8.37 10.31
CA HIS A 301 4.30 8.59 9.38
C HIS A 301 4.96 7.28 8.94
N ARG A 302 5.07 6.28 9.85
CA ARG A 302 5.62 4.96 9.50
C ARG A 302 4.76 4.22 8.48
N ARG A 303 3.43 4.31 8.60
CA ARG A 303 2.48 3.71 7.62
C ARG A 303 2.65 4.27 6.21
N PHE A 304 2.97 5.56 6.06
CA PHE A 304 3.31 6.11 4.74
C PHE A 304 4.55 5.46 4.13
N MET A 305 5.54 5.12 4.95
CA MET A 305 6.74 4.42 4.46
C MET A 305 6.43 3.00 4.02
N ASP A 306 5.52 2.31 4.70
CA ASP A 306 5.04 0.99 4.25
C ASP A 306 4.27 1.09 2.92
N SER A 307 3.47 2.14 2.72
CA SER A 307 2.82 2.40 1.42
C SER A 307 3.83 2.60 0.29
N TYR A 308 4.91 3.38 0.52
CA TYR A 308 6.00 3.50 -0.46
C TYR A 308 6.66 2.15 -0.76
N ARG A 309 6.99 1.37 0.27
CA ARG A 309 7.61 0.06 0.11
C ARG A 309 6.74 -0.88 -0.72
N MET A 310 5.43 -0.87 -0.47
CA MET A 310 4.48 -1.68 -1.26
C MET A 310 4.51 -1.31 -2.75
N ILE A 311 4.66 -0.03 -3.09
CA ILE A 311 4.78 0.41 -4.49
C ILE A 311 6.09 -0.05 -5.11
N TYR A 312 7.22 0.08 -4.39
CA TYR A 312 8.51 -0.47 -4.83
C TYR A 312 8.43 -1.98 -5.08
N LEU A 313 7.80 -2.72 -4.15
CA LEU A 313 7.66 -4.17 -4.28
C LEU A 313 6.78 -4.57 -5.45
N ARG A 314 5.61 -3.93 -5.62
CA ARG A 314 4.73 -4.16 -6.78
C ARG A 314 5.47 -3.91 -8.08
N TYR A 315 6.25 -2.82 -8.15
CA TYR A 315 7.04 -2.48 -9.32
C TYR A 315 8.18 -3.47 -9.56
N ALA A 316 8.87 -3.94 -8.51
CA ALA A 316 9.89 -4.97 -8.62
C ALA A 316 9.30 -6.34 -9.04
N ILE A 317 8.11 -6.71 -8.52
CA ILE A 317 7.38 -7.92 -8.92
C ILE A 317 7.04 -7.88 -10.41
N HIS A 318 6.64 -6.74 -10.95
CA HIS A 318 6.39 -6.57 -12.38
C HIS A 318 7.61 -6.96 -13.22
N PHE A 319 8.82 -6.53 -12.83
CA PHE A 319 10.04 -6.87 -13.57
C PHE A 319 10.39 -8.35 -13.47
N ILE A 320 10.26 -8.96 -12.31
CA ILE A 320 10.62 -10.38 -12.16
C ILE A 320 9.56 -11.33 -12.74
N SER A 321 8.27 -10.95 -12.69
CA SER A 321 7.17 -11.83 -13.09
C SER A 321 6.72 -11.65 -14.54
N ASP A 322 6.59 -10.42 -15.03
CA ASP A 322 6.05 -10.16 -16.37
C ASP A 322 7.16 -9.81 -17.36
N VAL A 323 8.03 -8.86 -17.04
CA VAL A 323 9.08 -8.37 -17.96
C VAL A 323 10.28 -9.30 -18.05
N LYS A 324 10.55 -10.09 -16.99
CA LYS A 324 11.72 -10.98 -16.85
C LYS A 324 13.07 -10.23 -16.86
N ASP A 325 13.09 -9.02 -16.28
CA ASP A 325 14.29 -8.21 -16.09
C ASP A 325 14.75 -8.23 -14.63
N ASN A 326 15.59 -9.20 -14.31
CA ASN A 326 16.14 -9.37 -12.97
C ASN A 326 17.03 -8.19 -12.53
N ALA A 327 17.77 -7.60 -13.45
CA ALA A 327 18.64 -6.47 -13.15
C ALA A 327 17.81 -5.25 -12.72
N LYS A 328 16.71 -4.99 -13.42
CA LYS A 328 15.79 -3.91 -13.09
C LYS A 328 15.06 -4.17 -11.77
N CYS A 329 14.64 -5.40 -11.50
CA CYS A 329 14.08 -5.79 -10.20
C CYS A 329 15.06 -5.44 -9.06
N ILE A 330 16.32 -5.81 -9.17
CA ILE A 330 17.37 -5.48 -8.19
C ILE A 330 17.52 -3.96 -8.04
N ALA A 331 17.58 -3.22 -9.14
CA ALA A 331 17.72 -1.75 -9.11
C ALA A 331 16.54 -1.07 -8.38
N VAL A 332 15.32 -1.55 -8.56
CA VAL A 332 14.13 -1.04 -7.86
C VAL A 332 14.21 -1.31 -6.36
N LEU A 333 14.59 -2.52 -5.95
CA LEU A 333 14.76 -2.88 -4.54
C LEU A 333 15.92 -2.11 -3.88
N ASP A 334 17.01 -1.90 -4.61
CA ASP A 334 18.16 -1.12 -4.12
C ASP A 334 17.81 0.35 -3.92
N ALA A 335 16.99 0.91 -4.82
CA ALA A 335 16.46 2.27 -4.67
C ALA A 335 15.55 2.39 -3.43
N MET A 336 14.70 1.40 -3.18
CA MET A 336 13.89 1.34 -1.96
C MET A 336 14.77 1.36 -0.70
N ASP A 337 15.79 0.50 -0.63
CA ASP A 337 16.74 0.41 0.48
C ASP A 337 17.48 1.74 0.73
N LYS A 338 17.85 2.42 -0.36
CA LYS A 338 18.55 3.69 -0.31
C LYS A 338 17.65 4.83 0.18
N ASN A 339 16.42 4.87 -0.30
CA ASN A 339 15.49 5.98 -0.06
C ASN A 339 14.74 5.86 1.27
N ILE A 340 14.52 4.64 1.77
CA ILE A 340 13.75 4.38 3.00
C ILE A 340 14.57 3.48 3.93
N SER A 341 15.23 4.09 4.91
CA SER A 341 16.07 3.38 5.88
C SER A 341 15.27 2.32 6.67
N ALA A 342 15.69 1.06 6.57
CA ALA A 342 15.12 -0.03 7.37
C ALA A 342 15.43 0.11 8.88
N THR A 343 16.46 0.86 9.24
CA THR A 343 16.79 1.13 10.66
C THR A 343 15.84 2.16 11.26
N GLN A 344 15.52 3.23 10.53
CA GLN A 344 14.60 4.27 10.99
C GLN A 344 13.13 3.83 10.91
N PHE A 345 12.81 3.04 9.90
CA PHE A 345 11.48 2.50 9.66
C PHE A 345 11.56 0.97 9.58
N PRO A 346 11.59 0.27 10.73
CA PRO A 346 11.60 -1.19 10.76
C PRO A 346 10.39 -1.77 10.00
N MET A 347 10.61 -2.88 9.33
CA MET A 347 9.59 -3.60 8.57
C MET A 347 9.07 -4.79 9.37
N SER A 348 7.88 -5.30 9.00
CA SER A 348 7.43 -6.60 9.48
C SER A 348 8.29 -7.72 8.89
N TYR A 349 8.46 -8.81 9.63
CA TYR A 349 9.18 -10.00 9.16
C TYR A 349 8.63 -10.56 7.85
N ALA A 350 7.31 -10.40 7.62
CA ALA A 350 6.66 -10.85 6.39
C ALA A 350 7.13 -10.02 5.18
N LEU A 351 7.27 -8.72 5.35
CA LEU A 351 7.77 -7.81 4.32
C LEU A 351 9.27 -8.04 4.06
N GLU A 352 10.06 -8.19 5.13
CA GLU A 352 11.48 -8.56 5.04
C GLU A 352 11.67 -9.85 4.24
N PHE A 353 10.79 -10.86 4.48
CA PHE A 353 10.84 -12.13 3.75
C PHE A 353 10.51 -11.95 2.27
N GLN A 354 9.49 -11.18 1.91
CA GLN A 354 9.17 -10.89 0.51
C GLN A 354 10.35 -10.27 -0.22
N ILE A 355 11.04 -9.32 0.42
CA ILE A 355 12.23 -8.68 -0.15
C ILE A 355 13.37 -9.68 -0.31
N ALA A 356 13.61 -10.54 0.70
CA ALA A 356 14.63 -11.58 0.65
C ALA A 356 14.39 -12.56 -0.53
N ASP A 357 13.14 -13.00 -0.70
CA ASP A 357 12.73 -13.87 -1.80
C ASP A 357 12.93 -13.22 -3.16
N MET A 358 12.55 -11.96 -3.30
CA MET A 358 12.72 -11.22 -4.55
C MET A 358 14.19 -11.05 -4.94
N TYR A 359 15.06 -10.65 -4.01
CA TYR A 359 16.51 -10.59 -4.27
C TYR A 359 17.08 -11.95 -4.65
N LYS A 360 16.64 -13.02 -3.97
CA LYS A 360 17.07 -14.39 -4.29
C LYS A 360 16.66 -14.78 -5.70
N ARG A 361 15.39 -14.58 -6.05
CA ARG A 361 14.84 -14.89 -7.39
C ARG A 361 15.49 -14.06 -8.50
N ALA A 362 15.82 -12.81 -8.19
CA ALA A 362 16.54 -11.93 -9.10
C ALA A 362 18.06 -12.24 -9.20
N GLY A 363 18.60 -13.16 -8.37
CA GLY A 363 19.99 -13.61 -8.41
C GLY A 363 20.95 -12.81 -7.50
N ASN A 364 20.47 -11.85 -6.72
CA ASN A 364 21.29 -11.11 -5.75
C ASN A 364 21.34 -11.84 -4.39
N ASN A 365 22.17 -12.88 -4.32
CA ASN A 365 22.28 -13.73 -3.14
C ASN A 365 22.85 -13.00 -1.90
N GLU A 366 23.65 -11.97 -2.06
CA GLU A 366 24.19 -11.18 -0.94
C GLU A 366 23.07 -10.44 -0.22
N LYS A 367 22.28 -9.68 -0.97
CA LYS A 367 21.13 -8.95 -0.44
C LYS A 367 20.04 -9.89 0.10
N ALA A 368 19.79 -11.00 -0.60
CA ALA A 368 18.85 -12.03 -0.13
C ALA A 368 19.27 -12.56 1.26
N LYS A 369 20.54 -12.87 1.48
CA LYS A 369 21.07 -13.32 2.80
C LYS A 369 20.96 -12.23 3.86
N LYS A 370 21.26 -10.96 3.52
CA LYS A 370 21.09 -9.81 4.43
C LYS A 370 19.66 -9.74 4.96
N TYR A 371 18.68 -9.78 4.05
CA TYR A 371 17.26 -9.74 4.43
C TYR A 371 16.79 -10.99 5.15
N ALA A 372 17.27 -12.17 4.77
CA ALA A 372 16.99 -13.42 5.49
C ALA A 372 17.44 -13.37 6.96
N GLN A 373 18.59 -12.77 7.24
CA GLN A 373 19.05 -12.54 8.62
C GLN A 373 18.12 -11.58 9.38
N MET A 374 17.60 -10.53 8.72
CA MET A 374 16.62 -9.63 9.33
C MET A 374 15.31 -10.41 9.64
N VAL A 375 14.78 -11.18 8.71
CA VAL A 375 13.60 -12.04 8.92
C VAL A 375 13.78 -12.93 10.14
N ILE A 376 14.90 -13.63 10.25
CA ILE A 376 15.19 -14.52 11.39
C ILE A 376 15.20 -13.74 12.71
N LYS A 377 15.84 -12.58 12.73
CA LYS A 377 15.92 -11.73 13.92
C LYS A 377 14.56 -11.20 14.34
N SER A 378 13.79 -10.64 13.40
CA SER A 378 12.47 -10.05 13.66
C SER A 378 11.46 -11.13 14.08
N SER A 379 11.46 -12.29 13.40
CA SER A 379 10.63 -13.43 13.77
C SER A 379 10.99 -14.00 15.14
N GLN A 380 12.27 -14.14 15.45
CA GLN A 380 12.73 -14.64 16.75
C GLN A 380 12.32 -13.71 17.89
N TYR A 381 12.39 -12.38 17.67
CA TYR A 381 11.93 -11.40 18.66
C TYR A 381 10.46 -11.59 19.02
N LEU A 382 9.58 -11.87 18.04
CA LEU A 382 8.17 -12.15 18.28
C LEU A 382 7.95 -13.51 18.95
N ILE A 383 8.71 -14.54 18.55
CA ILE A 383 8.66 -15.87 19.19
C ILE A 383 9.00 -15.76 20.68
N ASP A 384 10.00 -14.94 21.03
CA ASP A 384 10.42 -14.74 22.40
C ASP A 384 9.49 -13.81 23.20
N ASN A 385 8.62 -13.04 22.50
CA ASN A 385 7.66 -12.11 23.08
C ASN A 385 6.21 -12.38 22.58
N PRO A 386 5.58 -13.51 22.98
CA PRO A 386 4.30 -13.94 22.42
C PRO A 386 3.13 -12.94 22.57
N SER A 387 3.17 -12.09 23.60
CA SER A 387 2.16 -11.04 23.79
C SER A 387 2.14 -10.00 22.66
N LEU A 388 3.25 -9.81 21.96
CA LEU A 388 3.34 -8.91 20.80
C LEU A 388 2.78 -9.56 19.53
N MET A 389 2.72 -10.89 19.44
CA MET A 389 2.14 -11.59 18.28
C MET A 389 0.66 -11.27 18.08
N GLU A 390 -0.09 -10.98 19.15
CA GLU A 390 -1.52 -10.65 19.04
C GLU A 390 -1.76 -9.29 18.39
N VAL A 391 -0.82 -8.36 18.50
CA VAL A 391 -0.89 -7.03 17.90
C VAL A 391 -0.55 -7.07 16.40
N GLU A 392 0.31 -7.99 15.99
CA GLU A 392 0.75 -8.14 14.58
C GLU A 392 -0.09 -9.12 13.74
N ARG A 393 -1.15 -9.69 14.27
CA ARG A 393 -2.03 -10.66 13.59
C ARG A 393 -2.66 -10.20 12.28
N TYR A 394 -2.48 -8.96 11.88
CA TYR A 394 -2.99 -8.45 10.59
C TYR A 394 -2.19 -8.88 9.36
N SER A 395 -1.05 -9.60 9.52
CA SER A 395 -0.27 -10.17 8.40
C SER A 395 -0.45 -11.68 8.22
N ASP A 396 -1.59 -12.22 8.44
CA ASP A 396 -2.01 -13.58 8.83
C ASP A 396 -1.71 -14.77 7.91
N ARG A 397 -0.85 -14.66 6.92
CA ARG A 397 -0.55 -15.80 6.03
C ARG A 397 0.77 -16.51 6.32
N LEU A 398 1.64 -15.92 7.12
CA LEU A 398 2.96 -16.46 7.41
C LEU A 398 3.25 -16.34 8.91
N SER A 399 3.37 -17.45 9.62
CA SER A 399 3.72 -17.41 11.05
C SER A 399 5.18 -16.97 11.25
N PRO A 400 5.57 -16.40 12.41
CA PRO A 400 6.97 -16.08 12.70
C PRO A 400 7.89 -17.29 12.62
N TYR A 401 7.40 -18.48 13.00
CA TYR A 401 8.15 -19.72 12.89
C TYR A 401 8.42 -20.10 11.43
N ASP A 402 7.40 -20.01 10.58
CA ASP A 402 7.52 -20.31 9.15
C ASP A 402 8.42 -19.28 8.45
N ALA A 403 8.30 -18.00 8.80
CA ALA A 403 9.16 -16.96 8.27
C ALA A 403 10.64 -17.18 8.65
N ALA A 404 10.92 -17.46 9.92
CA ALA A 404 12.27 -17.79 10.36
C ALA A 404 12.82 -19.04 9.64
N ALA A 405 12.00 -20.09 9.49
CA ALA A 405 12.40 -21.30 8.77
C ALA A 405 12.76 -20.99 7.30
N ARG A 406 11.93 -20.21 6.61
CA ARG A 406 12.21 -19.77 5.23
C ARG A 406 13.45 -18.88 5.14
N GLY A 407 13.68 -18.02 6.14
CA GLY A 407 14.92 -17.25 6.25
C GLY A 407 16.16 -18.16 6.33
N TYR A 408 16.13 -19.21 7.14
CA TYR A 408 17.19 -20.23 7.19
C TYR A 408 17.39 -20.96 5.86
N VAL A 409 16.31 -21.26 5.13
CA VAL A 409 16.40 -21.85 3.77
C VAL A 409 17.14 -20.92 2.81
N VAL A 410 16.87 -19.63 2.85
CA VAL A 410 17.60 -18.62 2.03
C VAL A 410 19.09 -18.60 2.39
N LEU A 411 19.46 -18.82 3.67
CA LEU A 411 20.85 -18.93 4.11
C LEU A 411 21.50 -20.27 3.76
N GLY A 412 20.73 -21.27 3.35
CA GLY A 412 21.19 -22.65 3.11
C GLY A 412 21.28 -23.51 4.38
N ASP A 413 20.74 -23.04 5.51
CA ASP A 413 20.74 -23.75 6.79
C ASP A 413 19.44 -24.55 6.99
N MET A 414 19.35 -25.69 6.34
CA MET A 414 18.19 -26.58 6.42
C MET A 414 17.97 -27.18 7.81
N ALA A 415 19.04 -27.34 8.60
CA ALA A 415 18.94 -27.90 9.95
C ALA A 415 18.17 -26.94 10.88
N SER A 416 18.55 -25.68 10.89
CA SER A 416 17.84 -24.63 11.64
C SER A 416 16.41 -24.39 11.12
N ALA A 417 16.19 -24.47 9.78
CA ALA A 417 14.87 -24.39 9.20
C ALA A 417 13.95 -25.49 9.75
N LYS A 418 14.39 -26.75 9.72
CA LYS A 418 13.68 -27.90 10.28
C LYS A 418 13.37 -27.72 11.77
N GLN A 419 14.32 -27.25 12.54
CA GLN A 419 14.12 -26.99 13.97
C GLN A 419 13.03 -25.95 14.20
N LYS A 420 13.01 -24.86 13.45
CA LYS A 420 11.99 -23.81 13.58
C LYS A 420 10.60 -24.30 13.21
N MET A 421 10.47 -25.08 12.15
CA MET A 421 9.19 -25.68 11.76
C MET A 421 8.62 -26.63 12.85
N ARG A 422 9.49 -27.42 13.50
CA ARG A 422 9.09 -28.29 14.62
C ARG A 422 8.65 -27.51 15.86
N GLN A 423 9.23 -26.33 16.08
CA GLN A 423 8.86 -25.46 17.20
C GLN A 423 7.53 -24.72 16.98
N ASN A 424 6.96 -24.70 15.76
CA ASN A 424 5.72 -24.01 15.47
C ASN A 424 4.52 -24.70 16.15
N PRO A 425 3.84 -24.05 17.12
CA PRO A 425 2.71 -24.64 17.84
C PRO A 425 1.53 -25.01 16.93
N ALA A 426 1.38 -24.31 15.78
CA ALA A 426 0.33 -24.59 14.81
C ALA A 426 0.48 -25.95 14.11
N ASN A 427 1.65 -26.58 14.20
CA ASN A 427 1.89 -27.90 13.64
C ASN A 427 1.45 -29.05 14.58
N GLY A 428 1.10 -28.72 15.84
CA GLY A 428 0.53 -29.67 16.80
C GLY A 428 1.41 -30.89 17.11
N GLY A 429 2.72 -30.83 16.80
CA GLY A 429 3.63 -31.97 16.91
C GLY A 429 3.51 -33.01 15.78
N ASP A 430 2.78 -32.70 14.71
CA ASP A 430 2.64 -33.53 13.52
C ASP A 430 3.93 -33.55 12.69
N GLU A 431 4.80 -34.49 12.99
CA GLU A 431 6.09 -34.67 12.30
C GLU A 431 5.91 -34.87 10.79
N ILE A 432 4.83 -35.52 10.36
CA ILE A 432 4.56 -35.78 8.94
C ILE A 432 4.27 -34.49 8.19
N LYS A 433 3.42 -33.66 8.77
CA LYS A 433 3.10 -32.35 8.22
C LYS A 433 4.32 -31.43 8.15
N VAL A 434 5.13 -31.46 9.21
CA VAL A 434 6.38 -30.67 9.28
C VAL A 434 7.37 -31.10 8.21
N GLU A 435 7.59 -32.43 8.07
CA GLU A 435 8.49 -32.95 7.04
C GLU A 435 8.01 -32.63 5.62
N ALA A 436 6.69 -32.76 5.34
CA ALA A 436 6.13 -32.41 4.04
C ALA A 436 6.32 -30.95 3.69
N GLN A 437 6.14 -30.05 4.65
CA GLN A 437 6.38 -28.62 4.46
C GLN A 437 7.86 -28.31 4.18
N ILE A 438 8.76 -28.97 4.89
CA ILE A 438 10.21 -28.81 4.69
C ILE A 438 10.63 -29.34 3.32
N ASP A 439 10.15 -30.53 2.94
CA ASP A 439 10.42 -31.12 1.64
C ASP A 439 9.96 -30.18 0.50
N GLN A 440 8.78 -29.55 0.64
CA GLN A 440 8.30 -28.54 -0.31
C GLN A 440 9.18 -27.29 -0.35
N MET A 441 9.65 -26.80 0.80
CA MET A 441 10.55 -25.65 0.87
C MET A 441 11.91 -25.95 0.20
N GLU A 442 12.45 -27.16 0.39
CA GLU A 442 13.70 -27.59 -0.24
C GLU A 442 13.55 -27.73 -1.76
N LEU A 443 12.43 -28.32 -2.22
CA LEU A 443 12.11 -28.39 -3.64
C LEU A 443 11.99 -27.00 -4.28
N GLY A 444 11.25 -26.09 -3.65
CA GLY A 444 11.12 -24.72 -4.11
C GLY A 444 12.47 -23.99 -4.13
N ALA A 445 13.34 -24.22 -3.15
CA ALA A 445 14.67 -23.61 -3.12
C ALA A 445 15.57 -24.06 -4.29
N LEU A 446 15.46 -25.31 -4.73
CA LEU A 446 16.17 -25.83 -5.91
C LEU A 446 15.63 -25.21 -7.19
N GLU A 447 14.31 -25.09 -7.31
CA GLU A 447 13.66 -24.43 -8.47
C GLU A 447 14.09 -22.97 -8.58
N ASP A 448 14.04 -22.20 -7.51
CA ASP A 448 14.42 -20.78 -7.45
C ASP A 448 15.91 -20.56 -7.82
N GLN A 449 16.75 -21.57 -7.60
CA GLN A 449 18.15 -21.55 -8.01
C GLN A 449 18.36 -21.92 -9.50
N GLY A 450 17.29 -22.23 -10.23
CA GLY A 450 17.38 -22.73 -11.59
C GLY A 450 17.97 -24.15 -11.74
N LYS A 451 18.10 -24.89 -10.63
CA LYS A 451 18.62 -26.27 -10.58
C LYS A 451 17.53 -27.29 -10.93
N TYR A 452 16.96 -27.12 -12.13
CA TYR A 452 15.77 -27.85 -12.53
C TYR A 452 15.97 -29.37 -12.56
N ALA A 453 17.14 -29.85 -13.00
CA ALA A 453 17.46 -31.29 -12.98
C ALA A 453 17.52 -31.84 -11.55
N GLU A 454 18.22 -31.14 -10.64
CA GLU A 454 18.30 -31.53 -9.22
C GLU A 454 16.91 -31.47 -8.55
N ALA A 455 16.09 -30.47 -8.88
CA ALA A 455 14.72 -30.33 -8.39
C ALA A 455 13.82 -31.49 -8.85
N ALA A 456 13.92 -31.89 -10.10
CA ALA A 456 13.19 -33.05 -10.64
C ALA A 456 13.59 -34.34 -9.93
N ASP A 457 14.88 -34.59 -9.77
CA ASP A 457 15.40 -35.79 -9.09
C ASP A 457 15.03 -35.80 -7.59
N PHE A 458 14.98 -34.63 -6.94
CA PHE A 458 14.51 -34.49 -5.56
C PHE A 458 13.02 -34.79 -5.46
N ALA A 459 12.19 -34.24 -6.36
CA ALA A 459 10.75 -34.54 -6.41
C ALA A 459 10.49 -36.04 -6.59
N ASP A 460 11.24 -36.74 -7.45
CA ASP A 460 11.11 -38.19 -7.64
C ASP A 460 11.49 -38.96 -6.37
N LYS A 461 12.53 -38.52 -5.65
CA LYS A 461 12.87 -39.12 -4.34
C LYS A 461 11.75 -38.93 -3.31
N LEU A 462 11.12 -37.75 -3.28
CA LEU A 462 9.98 -37.50 -2.41
C LEU A 462 8.78 -38.39 -2.77
N ILE A 463 8.51 -38.56 -4.06
CA ILE A 463 7.47 -39.48 -4.55
C ILE A 463 7.71 -40.88 -4.00
N GLN A 464 8.92 -41.42 -4.13
CA GLN A 464 9.28 -42.76 -3.61
C GLN A 464 9.17 -42.80 -2.08
N LYS A 465 9.66 -41.81 -1.35
CA LYS A 465 9.55 -41.66 0.11
C LYS A 465 8.08 -41.69 0.55
N TYR A 466 7.22 -40.94 -0.11
CA TYR A 466 5.82 -40.82 0.25
C TYR A 466 5.01 -42.07 -0.11
N GLN A 467 5.30 -42.72 -1.24
CA GLN A 467 4.72 -44.03 -1.60
C GLN A 467 5.07 -45.11 -0.60
N SER A 468 6.34 -45.20 -0.22
CA SER A 468 6.80 -46.24 0.73
C SER A 468 6.27 -46.03 2.15
N SER A 469 5.90 -44.81 2.53
CA SER A 469 5.33 -44.52 3.85
C SER A 469 3.91 -45.06 4.05
N GLY A 470 3.14 -45.23 2.96
CA GLY A 470 1.73 -45.64 2.99
C GLY A 470 0.80 -44.63 3.70
N ASN A 471 1.30 -43.45 4.07
CA ASN A 471 0.53 -42.43 4.79
C ASN A 471 -0.38 -41.66 3.83
N LYS A 472 -1.68 -41.49 4.21
CA LYS A 472 -2.69 -40.86 3.38
C LYS A 472 -2.39 -39.36 3.11
N ASP A 473 -1.80 -38.67 4.07
CA ASP A 473 -1.50 -37.20 3.93
C ASP A 473 -0.37 -37.03 2.92
N TYR A 474 0.68 -37.84 2.96
CA TYR A 474 1.71 -37.85 1.94
C TYR A 474 1.17 -38.26 0.56
N MET A 475 0.27 -39.25 0.52
CA MET A 475 -0.35 -39.70 -0.74
C MET A 475 -1.15 -38.59 -1.42
N SER A 476 -1.77 -37.68 -0.64
CA SER A 476 -2.50 -36.52 -1.19
C SER A 476 -1.60 -35.50 -1.93
N LEU A 477 -0.31 -35.46 -1.61
CA LEU A 477 0.68 -34.59 -2.25
C LEU A 477 1.30 -35.19 -3.53
N MET A 478 1.09 -36.46 -3.79
CA MET A 478 1.68 -37.19 -4.93
C MET A 478 1.37 -36.54 -6.30
N PRO A 479 0.10 -36.20 -6.62
CA PRO A 479 -0.21 -35.62 -7.93
C PRO A 479 0.53 -34.32 -8.16
N MET A 480 0.66 -33.47 -7.12
CA MET A 480 1.40 -32.23 -7.18
C MET A 480 2.90 -32.46 -7.44
N LEU A 481 3.52 -33.42 -6.71
CA LEU A 481 4.94 -33.73 -6.88
C LEU A 481 5.23 -34.33 -8.26
N GLN A 482 4.34 -35.18 -8.80
CA GLN A 482 4.47 -35.74 -10.15
C GLN A 482 4.40 -34.63 -11.22
N ALA A 483 3.42 -33.70 -11.11
CA ALA A 483 3.30 -32.55 -11.98
C ALA A 483 4.56 -31.68 -11.91
N LYS A 484 5.07 -31.44 -10.69
CA LYS A 484 6.27 -30.62 -10.45
C LYS A 484 7.54 -31.25 -11.02
N SER A 485 7.73 -32.57 -10.85
CA SER A 485 8.85 -33.31 -11.44
C SER A 485 8.83 -33.20 -12.97
N ALA A 486 7.67 -33.42 -13.60
CA ALA A 486 7.52 -33.28 -15.06
C ALA A 486 7.81 -31.86 -15.55
N GLU A 487 7.32 -30.84 -14.86
CA GLU A 487 7.59 -29.43 -15.15
C GLU A 487 9.10 -29.11 -15.07
N MET A 488 9.75 -29.56 -14.00
CA MET A 488 11.18 -29.33 -13.79
C MET A 488 12.03 -30.03 -14.86
N ARG A 489 11.67 -31.24 -15.27
CA ARG A 489 12.34 -31.94 -16.38
C ARG A 489 12.18 -31.21 -17.71
N ALA A 490 11.01 -30.66 -17.97
CA ALA A 490 10.77 -29.83 -19.17
C ALA A 490 11.62 -28.56 -19.16
N LYS A 491 11.77 -27.91 -18.00
CA LYS A 491 12.63 -26.71 -17.85
C LYS A 491 14.14 -27.04 -17.92
N ALA A 492 14.55 -28.26 -17.52
CA ALA A 492 15.95 -28.68 -17.57
C ALA A 492 16.41 -29.04 -18.99
N ASN A 493 15.48 -29.45 -19.86
CA ASN A 493 15.74 -29.84 -21.25
C ASN A 493 14.77 -29.09 -22.18
N PRO A 494 14.95 -27.79 -22.40
CA PRO A 494 14.06 -26.95 -23.20
C PRO A 494 14.10 -27.25 -24.69
#